data_aee714ea80ff4e2e7de22e4b3b882f03
#
_entry.id   aee714ea80ff4e2e7de22e4b3b882f03
#
_cell.length_a   1.000
_cell.length_b   1.000
_cell.length_c   1.000
_cell.angle_alpha   90.00
_cell.angle_beta   90.00
_cell.angle_gamma   90.00
#
_symmetry.space_group_name_H-M   'P 1'
#
loop_
_entity.id
_entity.type
_entity.pdbx_description
1 polymer ?
#
loop_
_entity_poly.entity_id
_entity_poly.type
_entity_poly.pdbx_seq_one_letter_code
_entity_poly.pdbx_strand_id
1 'polypeptide(L)'
;MTLEINRRGSTLAFIIKSAFVIMILCGIGWAALAIAGSLMKTEQPAAMTHRVARGDLIVTVNEQGVIESAENTEVKSKVRGHNAVLWIIDSGSFVKKGDELVRLDALFIQEQVDERTKYSNWSQSAADNSLAQVARSKIAVQEYDQGRYQSEVMTMEKDVAIAKAAVQSAKDRGRHTRAMASSGYISELELEERQFAIQQAELNLQLKTTQLDVLKNYTYKEQLQTLKGEFASVTATHKANVERAMADKSRRDRAVDELQYCVIRAPRDGLVIHPNAAKWESGPIAEGTNVHKNQVLLLMPDLQRMQVKVGVHEAAVKRVKNGQHVKVAIPQRNLEGEVTDVASITKPAGWWTGNQVRYDTIVTLPSVTGLRPGTSANVEIVVAEYKDVLLIPVAAIVEREGKHFCWIQTPAGAKRQPIKIGDSNDIFTIVKQGIEQGDEVLLNPAAHEAPIADEGNLQNETDADENKEVQPQNP
;
A
#
# COMPACT_ATOMS: atom_id res chain seq x y z
N MET A 1 20.67 -138.07 -5.62
CA MET A 1 22.08 -138.30 -5.28
C MET A 1 22.60 -136.87 -5.01
N THR A 2 22.87 -136.60 -3.85
CA THR A 2 23.34 -135.48 -2.99
C THR A 2 24.53 -134.79 -3.50
N LEU A 3 24.56 -133.38 -3.28
CA LEU A 3 25.74 -132.67 -2.74
C LEU A 3 25.36 -131.35 -2.17
N GLU A 4 25.54 -131.18 -0.86
CA GLU A 4 25.59 -129.94 -0.08
C GLU A 4 26.81 -129.12 -0.45
N ILE A 5 26.67 -127.80 -0.59
CA ILE A 5 27.80 -126.86 -0.58
C ILE A 5 27.56 -125.72 0.39
N ASN A 6 28.44 -125.56 1.22
CA ASN A 6 28.76 -124.78 2.39
C ASN A 6 28.57 -123.23 2.25
N ARG A 7 27.77 -122.61 3.13
CA ARG A 7 27.51 -121.19 3.34
C ARG A 7 28.31 -120.72 4.56
N ARG A 8 29.56 -120.30 4.39
CA ARG A 8 30.28 -119.48 5.40
C ARG A 8 31.35 -118.56 4.73
N GLY A 9 30.94 -117.44 4.21
CA GLY A 9 31.87 -116.50 3.65
C GLY A 9 31.36 -115.03 3.31
N SER A 10 30.06 -114.74 3.52
CA SER A 10 29.44 -113.49 3.00
C SER A 10 29.19 -112.41 4.05
N THR A 11 29.33 -112.68 5.34
CA THR A 11 29.03 -111.67 6.39
C THR A 11 30.18 -110.69 6.65
N LEU A 12 31.45 -111.10 6.49
CA LEU A 12 32.62 -110.24 6.71
C LEU A 12 32.80 -109.26 5.60
N ALA A 13 32.48 -109.54 4.34
CA ALA A 13 32.57 -108.68 3.19
C ALA A 13 31.49 -107.55 3.20
N PHE A 14 30.32 -107.84 3.81
CA PHE A 14 29.24 -106.88 3.94
C PHE A 14 29.56 -105.86 5.02
N ILE A 15 30.17 -106.22 6.14
CA ILE A 15 30.57 -105.32 7.24
C ILE A 15 31.71 -104.38 6.78
N ILE A 16 32.69 -104.85 6.00
CA ILE A 16 33.78 -104.04 5.47
C ILE A 16 33.25 -103.04 4.44
N LYS A 17 32.30 -103.41 3.57
CA LYS A 17 31.69 -102.45 2.60
C LYS A 17 30.84 -101.42 3.30
N SER A 18 30.05 -101.79 4.33
CA SER A 18 29.24 -100.81 5.07
C SER A 18 30.08 -99.82 5.88
N ALA A 19 31.20 -100.32 6.48
CA ALA A 19 32.16 -99.42 7.17
C ALA A 19 32.83 -98.40 6.21
N PHE A 20 33.15 -98.87 4.99
CA PHE A 20 33.72 -97.99 3.98
C PHE A 20 32.74 -96.93 3.44
N VAL A 21 31.46 -97.32 3.29
CA VAL A 21 30.37 -96.36 2.91
C VAL A 21 30.12 -95.34 4.01
N ILE A 22 30.15 -95.74 5.29
CA ILE A 22 29.99 -94.84 6.43
C ILE A 22 31.17 -93.82 6.51
N MET A 23 32.43 -94.36 6.27
CA MET A 23 33.61 -93.49 6.26
C MET A 23 33.57 -92.43 5.14
N ILE A 24 33.07 -92.83 3.96
CA ILE A 24 32.90 -91.91 2.83
C ILE A 24 31.82 -90.86 3.14
N LEU A 25 30.68 -91.28 3.74
CA LEU A 25 29.61 -90.34 4.13
C LEU A 25 30.05 -89.39 5.23
N CYS A 26 30.83 -89.83 6.21
CA CYS A 26 31.45 -88.94 7.22
C CYS A 26 32.44 -88.01 6.62
N GLY A 27 33.28 -88.46 5.63
CA GLY A 27 34.18 -87.61 4.91
C GLY A 27 33.49 -86.52 4.07
N ILE A 28 32.38 -86.86 3.39
CA ILE A 28 31.56 -85.88 2.63
C ILE A 28 30.86 -84.93 3.60
N GLY A 29 30.34 -85.42 4.74
CA GLY A 29 29.75 -84.59 5.77
C GLY A 29 30.72 -83.57 6.36
N TRP A 30 31.96 -83.98 6.59
CA TRP A 30 33.03 -83.11 7.09
C TRP A 30 33.50 -82.10 6.04
N ALA A 31 33.59 -82.52 4.78
CA ALA A 31 33.90 -81.65 3.65
C ALA A 31 32.76 -80.61 3.42
N ALA A 32 31.51 -81.04 3.52
CA ALA A 32 30.34 -80.16 3.42
C ALA A 32 30.29 -79.14 4.58
N LEU A 33 30.63 -79.55 5.81
CA LEU A 33 30.72 -78.64 6.96
C LEU A 33 31.92 -77.65 6.81
N ALA A 34 33.05 -78.10 6.27
CA ALA A 34 34.16 -77.20 6.00
C ALA A 34 33.89 -76.20 4.87
N ILE A 35 33.14 -76.59 3.82
CA ILE A 35 32.70 -75.72 2.73
C ILE A 35 31.63 -74.78 3.24
N ALA A 36 30.67 -75.23 4.05
CA ALA A 36 29.66 -74.34 4.64
C ALA A 36 30.29 -73.33 5.59
N GLY A 37 31.31 -73.68 6.37
CA GLY A 37 32.09 -72.76 7.20
C GLY A 37 32.91 -71.72 6.42
N SER A 38 33.35 -72.07 5.19
CA SER A 38 34.06 -71.17 4.33
C SER A 38 33.15 -70.20 3.54
N LEU A 39 31.89 -70.68 3.27
CA LEU A 39 30.86 -69.81 2.62
C LEU A 39 30.16 -68.86 3.60
N MET A 40 30.27 -69.13 4.92
CA MET A 40 29.76 -68.24 5.97
C MET A 40 30.78 -67.18 6.42
N LYS A 41 31.91 -66.95 5.75
CA LYS A 41 32.63 -65.74 5.87
C LYS A 41 31.83 -64.63 5.16
N THR A 42 30.93 -64.03 5.91
CA THR A 42 30.27 -62.75 5.52
C THR A 42 31.40 -61.79 5.23
N GLU A 43 31.65 -61.48 3.96
CA GLU A 43 32.45 -60.33 3.60
C GLU A 43 31.71 -59.11 4.22
N GLN A 44 32.27 -58.57 5.27
CA GLN A 44 31.81 -57.28 5.78
C GLN A 44 31.92 -56.32 4.60
N PRO A 45 30.86 -55.61 4.22
CA PRO A 45 30.92 -54.62 3.15
C PRO A 45 32.07 -53.70 3.47
N ALA A 46 32.94 -53.45 2.46
CA ALA A 46 34.10 -52.58 2.61
C ALA A 46 33.66 -51.30 3.30
N ALA A 47 34.12 -51.08 4.51
CA ALA A 47 33.75 -49.91 5.29
C ALA A 47 34.19 -48.66 4.52
N MET A 48 33.22 -47.86 4.04
CA MET A 48 33.52 -46.58 3.44
C MET A 48 34.06 -45.66 4.54
N THR A 49 35.34 -45.33 4.47
CA THR A 49 35.98 -44.41 5.42
C THR A 49 36.25 -43.05 4.79
N HIS A 50 36.26 -42.03 5.61
CA HIS A 50 36.68 -40.69 5.24
C HIS A 50 37.82 -40.25 6.19
N ARG A 51 38.90 -39.73 5.62
CA ARG A 51 40.05 -39.28 6.41
C ARG A 51 39.78 -37.87 6.90
N VAL A 52 39.82 -37.67 8.20
CA VAL A 52 39.58 -36.36 8.84
C VAL A 52 40.69 -35.38 8.39
N ALA A 53 40.29 -34.29 7.79
CA ALA A 53 41.21 -33.25 7.31
C ALA A 53 40.78 -31.89 7.87
N ARG A 54 41.74 -30.97 7.91
CA ARG A 54 41.44 -29.57 8.13
C ARG A 54 41.10 -28.92 6.81
N GLY A 55 40.14 -28.03 6.85
CA GLY A 55 39.68 -27.27 5.69
C GLY A 55 38.84 -26.09 6.09
N ASP A 56 38.44 -25.33 5.10
CA ASP A 56 37.53 -24.21 5.28
C ASP A 56 36.09 -24.67 5.16
N LEU A 57 35.22 -24.23 6.08
CA LEU A 57 33.80 -24.49 6.05
C LEU A 57 33.02 -23.20 5.90
N ILE A 58 32.25 -23.14 4.83
CA ILE A 58 31.24 -22.07 4.63
C ILE A 58 29.89 -22.66 5.00
N VAL A 59 29.22 -21.98 5.92
CA VAL A 59 27.87 -22.34 6.34
C VAL A 59 26.92 -21.36 5.68
N THR A 60 25.99 -21.91 4.89
CA THR A 60 25.01 -21.13 4.13
C THR A 60 23.59 -21.49 4.55
N VAL A 61 22.70 -20.53 4.38
CA VAL A 61 21.24 -20.72 4.44
C VAL A 61 20.72 -20.59 3.02
N ASN A 62 20.14 -21.67 2.51
CA ASN A 62 19.64 -21.76 1.14
C ASN A 62 18.13 -21.56 1.15
N GLU A 63 17.64 -20.51 0.51
CA GLU A 63 16.21 -20.19 0.43
C GLU A 63 15.86 -19.70 -0.97
N GLN A 64 14.56 -19.79 -1.31
CA GLN A 64 14.05 -19.23 -2.55
C GLN A 64 13.53 -17.82 -2.33
N GLY A 65 13.89 -16.90 -3.25
CA GLY A 65 13.44 -15.52 -3.25
C GLY A 65 12.86 -15.11 -4.61
N VAL A 66 12.33 -13.91 -4.63
CA VAL A 66 11.80 -13.28 -5.85
C VAL A 66 12.50 -11.95 -6.04
N ILE A 67 12.98 -11.71 -7.26
CA ILE A 67 13.57 -10.43 -7.65
C ILE A 67 12.45 -9.39 -7.75
N GLU A 68 12.60 -8.30 -7.04
CA GLU A 68 11.70 -7.14 -7.12
C GLU A 68 12.50 -5.84 -7.22
N SER A 69 11.83 -4.77 -7.60
CA SER A 69 12.43 -3.44 -7.53
C SER A 69 12.44 -2.94 -6.09
N ALA A 70 13.54 -2.31 -5.67
CA ALA A 70 13.62 -1.66 -4.36
C ALA A 70 12.63 -0.50 -4.23
N GLU A 71 12.27 0.15 -5.33
CA GLU A 71 11.34 1.27 -5.36
C GLU A 71 10.41 1.17 -6.57
N ASN A 72 9.11 1.13 -6.30
CA ASN A 72 8.09 1.12 -7.33
C ASN A 72 7.37 2.48 -7.36
N THR A 73 7.31 3.12 -8.53
CA THR A 73 6.44 4.27 -8.73
C THR A 73 5.02 3.78 -8.94
N GLU A 74 4.13 4.11 -8.01
CA GLU A 74 2.73 3.74 -8.11
C GLU A 74 1.96 4.72 -8.99
N VAL A 75 1.28 4.22 -10.00
CA VAL A 75 0.35 4.97 -10.85
C VAL A 75 -1.05 4.77 -10.30
N LYS A 76 -1.61 5.85 -9.71
CA LYS A 76 -2.91 5.81 -9.02
C LYS A 76 -3.98 6.59 -9.78
N SER A 77 -5.23 6.14 -9.66
CA SER A 77 -6.38 6.93 -10.09
C SER A 77 -6.52 8.18 -9.22
N LYS A 78 -6.69 9.35 -9.86
CA LYS A 78 -6.95 10.63 -9.19
C LYS A 78 -8.41 11.05 -9.26
N VAL A 79 -9.20 10.37 -10.08
CA VAL A 79 -10.62 10.68 -10.33
C VAL A 79 -11.46 10.31 -9.11
N ARG A 80 -12.41 11.15 -8.76
CA ARG A 80 -13.34 10.92 -7.64
C ARG A 80 -14.46 9.98 -8.08
N GLY A 81 -14.98 9.21 -7.12
CA GLY A 81 -16.06 8.24 -7.38
C GLY A 81 -15.53 6.95 -7.99
N HIS A 82 -16.42 6.24 -8.68
CA HIS A 82 -16.14 4.99 -9.38
C HIS A 82 -16.17 5.26 -10.87
N ASN A 83 -15.09 4.93 -11.58
CA ASN A 83 -15.00 5.11 -13.02
C ASN A 83 -14.58 3.79 -13.67
N ALA A 84 -15.21 3.44 -14.79
CA ALA A 84 -14.82 2.26 -15.55
C ALA A 84 -13.53 2.51 -16.33
N VAL A 85 -12.67 1.49 -16.40
CA VAL A 85 -11.50 1.48 -17.27
C VAL A 85 -11.95 1.19 -18.69
N LEU A 86 -11.71 2.11 -19.62
CA LEU A 86 -11.99 1.89 -21.05
C LEU A 86 -10.82 1.24 -21.77
N TRP A 87 -9.61 1.54 -21.35
CA TRP A 87 -8.40 0.98 -21.91
C TRP A 87 -7.26 1.04 -20.89
N ILE A 88 -6.42 0.03 -20.90
CA ILE A 88 -5.23 -0.09 -20.05
C ILE A 88 -4.09 -0.72 -20.86
N ILE A 89 -2.88 -0.20 -20.70
CA ILE A 89 -1.70 -0.72 -21.37
C ILE A 89 -1.34 -2.11 -20.86
N ASP A 90 -0.81 -2.96 -21.74
CA ASP A 90 -0.40 -4.32 -21.39
C ASP A 90 0.78 -4.34 -20.41
N SER A 91 0.71 -5.27 -19.44
CA SER A 91 1.80 -5.52 -18.50
C SER A 91 3.06 -5.97 -19.22
N GLY A 92 4.20 -5.40 -18.85
CA GLY A 92 5.49 -5.66 -19.49
C GLY A 92 5.85 -4.71 -20.65
N SER A 93 4.99 -3.73 -20.94
CA SER A 93 5.26 -2.70 -21.95
C SER A 93 6.28 -1.68 -21.45
N PHE A 94 7.16 -1.21 -22.36
CA PHE A 94 8.08 -0.12 -22.07
C PHE A 94 7.52 1.19 -22.59
N VAL A 95 7.42 2.20 -21.73
CA VAL A 95 6.79 3.50 -22.03
C VAL A 95 7.74 4.65 -21.79
N LYS A 96 7.47 5.77 -22.47
CA LYS A 96 8.14 7.04 -22.25
C LYS A 96 7.29 7.95 -21.38
N LYS A 97 7.91 8.90 -20.72
CA LYS A 97 7.22 9.94 -19.94
C LYS A 97 6.18 10.65 -20.80
N GLY A 98 4.94 10.70 -20.32
CA GLY A 98 3.81 11.32 -21.00
C GLY A 98 2.96 10.36 -21.85
N ASP A 99 3.42 9.13 -22.12
CA ASP A 99 2.62 8.13 -22.81
C ASP A 99 1.36 7.80 -22.00
N GLU A 100 0.28 7.49 -22.73
CA GLU A 100 -0.99 7.11 -22.11
C GLU A 100 -0.88 5.69 -21.53
N LEU A 101 -1.27 5.53 -20.26
CA LEU A 101 -1.23 4.26 -19.55
C LEU A 101 -2.61 3.66 -19.31
N VAL A 102 -3.57 4.52 -18.93
CA VAL A 102 -4.94 4.11 -18.65
C VAL A 102 -5.88 5.21 -19.09
N ARG A 103 -6.98 4.81 -19.72
CA ARG A 103 -8.11 5.67 -20.08
C ARG A 103 -9.33 5.23 -19.30
N LEU A 104 -9.87 6.16 -18.52
CA LEU A 104 -11.11 5.97 -17.75
C LEU A 104 -12.29 6.53 -18.52
N ASP A 105 -13.48 6.04 -18.23
CA ASP A 105 -14.72 6.60 -18.78
C ASP A 105 -14.90 8.04 -18.30
N ALA A 106 -14.95 8.96 -19.23
CA ALA A 106 -15.04 10.39 -18.98
C ALA A 106 -16.45 10.96 -19.21
N LEU A 107 -17.41 10.19 -19.69
CA LEU A 107 -18.73 10.69 -20.11
C LEU A 107 -19.44 11.43 -18.97
N PHE A 108 -19.55 10.81 -17.82
CA PHE A 108 -20.18 11.44 -16.65
C PHE A 108 -19.45 12.70 -16.20
N ILE A 109 -18.13 12.72 -16.23
CA ILE A 109 -17.32 13.88 -15.84
C ILE A 109 -17.45 14.99 -16.88
N GLN A 110 -17.52 14.65 -18.17
CA GLN A 110 -17.76 15.61 -19.24
C GLN A 110 -19.12 16.31 -19.06
N GLU A 111 -20.18 15.56 -18.78
CA GLU A 111 -21.50 16.13 -18.46
C GLU A 111 -21.42 17.07 -17.24
N GLN A 112 -20.70 16.70 -16.22
CA GLN A 112 -20.47 17.60 -15.06
C GLN A 112 -19.73 18.87 -15.45
N VAL A 113 -18.70 18.79 -16.29
CA VAL A 113 -17.97 19.97 -16.78
C VAL A 113 -18.90 20.90 -17.54
N ASP A 114 -19.75 20.36 -18.42
CA ASP A 114 -20.70 21.14 -19.22
C ASP A 114 -21.76 21.79 -18.32
N GLU A 115 -22.29 21.09 -17.35
CA GLU A 115 -23.23 21.62 -16.36
C GLU A 115 -22.58 22.74 -15.52
N ARG A 116 -21.39 22.52 -14.96
CA ARG A 116 -20.67 23.52 -14.13
C ARG A 116 -20.24 24.73 -14.94
N THR A 117 -19.92 24.54 -16.21
CA THR A 117 -19.63 25.65 -17.15
C THR A 117 -20.85 26.53 -17.36
N LYS A 118 -22.02 25.95 -17.55
CA LYS A 118 -23.30 26.67 -17.60
C LYS A 118 -23.54 27.53 -16.36
N TYR A 119 -23.41 26.93 -15.17
CA TYR A 119 -23.60 27.66 -13.90
C TYR A 119 -22.57 28.77 -13.71
N SER A 120 -21.31 28.52 -14.05
CA SER A 120 -20.25 29.51 -13.98
C SER A 120 -20.53 30.71 -14.90
N ASN A 121 -20.97 30.47 -16.14
CA ASN A 121 -21.30 31.52 -17.08
C ASN A 121 -22.55 32.31 -16.61
N TRP A 122 -23.55 31.62 -16.08
CA TRP A 122 -24.75 32.28 -15.57
C TRP A 122 -24.46 33.14 -14.35
N SER A 123 -23.70 32.66 -13.37
CA SER A 123 -23.34 33.41 -12.18
C SER A 123 -22.39 34.60 -12.53
N GLN A 124 -21.53 34.44 -13.52
CA GLN A 124 -20.71 35.56 -14.03
C GLN A 124 -21.59 36.62 -14.65
N SER A 125 -22.55 36.26 -15.50
CA SER A 125 -23.49 37.22 -16.10
C SER A 125 -24.33 37.96 -15.05
N ALA A 126 -24.72 37.25 -13.96
CA ALA A 126 -25.43 37.90 -12.84
C ALA A 126 -24.55 38.91 -12.10
N ALA A 127 -23.25 38.61 -11.92
CA ALA A 127 -22.30 39.54 -11.33
C ALA A 127 -22.09 40.78 -12.20
N ASP A 128 -21.94 40.61 -13.52
CA ASP A 128 -21.77 41.68 -14.47
C ASP A 128 -23.02 42.58 -14.55
N ASN A 129 -24.21 41.99 -14.56
CA ASN A 129 -25.48 42.72 -14.52
C ASN A 129 -25.64 43.53 -13.21
N SER A 130 -25.28 42.95 -12.08
CA SER A 130 -25.32 43.65 -10.79
C SER A 130 -24.29 44.75 -10.69
N LEU A 131 -23.13 44.64 -11.34
CA LEU A 131 -22.16 45.72 -11.47
C LEU A 131 -22.73 46.91 -12.22
N ALA A 132 -23.45 46.68 -13.33
CA ALA A 132 -24.13 47.76 -14.07
C ALA A 132 -25.21 48.44 -13.22
N GLN A 133 -25.92 47.70 -12.34
CA GLN A 133 -26.89 48.26 -11.40
C GLN A 133 -26.22 49.15 -10.35
N VAL A 134 -25.07 48.71 -9.80
CA VAL A 134 -24.27 49.53 -8.86
C VAL A 134 -23.85 50.86 -9.53
N ALA A 135 -23.39 50.79 -10.79
CA ALA A 135 -23.01 51.99 -11.52
C ALA A 135 -24.20 52.97 -11.71
N ARG A 136 -25.39 52.45 -12.09
CA ARG A 136 -26.60 53.26 -12.24
C ARG A 136 -27.04 53.87 -10.91
N SER A 137 -27.08 53.13 -9.84
CA SER A 137 -27.49 53.61 -8.52
C SER A 137 -26.51 54.66 -7.97
N LYS A 138 -25.20 54.49 -8.22
CA LYS A 138 -24.18 55.48 -7.89
C LYS A 138 -24.42 56.81 -8.62
N ILE A 139 -24.73 56.73 -9.93
CA ILE A 139 -25.04 57.92 -10.74
C ILE A 139 -26.32 58.59 -10.24
N ALA A 140 -27.36 57.81 -9.85
CA ALA A 140 -28.60 58.36 -9.32
C ALA A 140 -28.40 59.16 -8.02
N VAL A 141 -27.52 58.71 -7.12
CA VAL A 141 -27.14 59.46 -5.92
C VAL A 141 -26.48 60.79 -6.31
N GLN A 142 -25.54 60.76 -7.26
CA GLN A 142 -24.83 61.97 -7.68
C GLN A 142 -25.74 62.94 -8.42
N GLU A 143 -26.61 62.46 -9.32
CA GLU A 143 -27.55 63.27 -10.07
C GLU A 143 -28.51 64.00 -9.15
N TYR A 144 -29.05 63.30 -8.12
CA TYR A 144 -29.92 63.93 -7.15
C TYR A 144 -29.19 64.95 -6.32
N ASP A 145 -28.04 64.65 -5.75
CA ASP A 145 -27.27 65.51 -4.85
C ASP A 145 -26.73 66.81 -5.55
N GLN A 146 -26.16 66.66 -6.74
CA GLN A 146 -25.46 67.70 -7.45
C GLN A 146 -26.31 68.39 -8.52
N GLY A 147 -27.37 67.76 -9.00
CA GLY A 147 -28.23 68.25 -10.08
C GLY A 147 -29.60 68.63 -9.61
N ARG A 148 -30.48 67.65 -9.39
CA ARG A 148 -31.91 67.82 -9.12
C ARG A 148 -32.18 68.66 -7.88
N TYR A 149 -31.55 68.37 -6.76
CA TYR A 149 -31.72 69.10 -5.52
C TYR A 149 -31.29 70.53 -5.65
N GLN A 150 -30.15 70.82 -6.28
CA GLN A 150 -29.66 72.18 -6.48
C GLN A 150 -30.62 73.02 -7.37
N SER A 151 -31.15 72.38 -8.41
CA SER A 151 -32.16 73.02 -9.28
C SER A 151 -33.47 73.31 -8.53
N GLU A 152 -33.96 72.35 -7.69
CA GLU A 152 -35.13 72.59 -6.88
C GLU A 152 -34.95 73.66 -5.83
N VAL A 153 -33.78 73.68 -5.14
CA VAL A 153 -33.45 74.75 -4.19
C VAL A 153 -33.43 76.11 -4.88
N MET A 154 -32.76 76.22 -6.03
CA MET A 154 -32.68 77.50 -6.81
C MET A 154 -34.05 77.96 -7.22
N THR A 155 -34.94 77.03 -7.60
CA THR A 155 -36.33 77.36 -7.96
C THR A 155 -37.14 77.83 -6.75
N MET A 156 -37.00 77.22 -5.62
CA MET A 156 -37.70 77.63 -4.39
C MET A 156 -37.15 78.96 -3.83
N GLU A 157 -35.83 79.14 -3.90
CA GLU A 157 -35.20 80.45 -3.51
C GLU A 157 -35.69 81.66 -4.38
N LYS A 158 -35.82 81.37 -5.69
CA LYS A 158 -36.43 82.38 -6.62
C LYS A 158 -37.89 82.69 -6.19
N ASP A 159 -38.69 81.61 -5.86
CA ASP A 159 -40.06 81.85 -5.45
C ASP A 159 -40.17 82.59 -4.12
N VAL A 160 -39.32 82.33 -3.15
CA VAL A 160 -39.19 83.05 -1.90
C VAL A 160 -38.81 84.53 -2.18
N ALA A 161 -37.86 84.79 -3.09
CA ALA A 161 -37.45 86.14 -3.47
C ALA A 161 -38.60 86.93 -4.12
N ILE A 162 -39.39 86.25 -5.01
CA ILE A 162 -40.57 86.87 -5.63
C ILE A 162 -41.65 87.20 -4.55
N ALA A 163 -41.92 86.24 -3.64
CA ALA A 163 -42.91 86.44 -2.56
C ALA A 163 -42.45 87.57 -1.62
N LYS A 164 -41.16 87.67 -1.30
CA LYS A 164 -40.56 88.72 -0.50
C LYS A 164 -40.73 90.09 -1.17
N ALA A 165 -40.48 90.17 -2.49
CA ALA A 165 -40.70 91.39 -3.25
C ALA A 165 -42.21 91.77 -3.29
N ALA A 166 -43.11 90.81 -3.40
CA ALA A 166 -44.58 91.02 -3.33
C ALA A 166 -45.04 91.63 -1.98
N VAL A 167 -44.49 91.08 -0.86
CA VAL A 167 -44.75 91.70 0.49
C VAL A 167 -44.28 93.09 0.58
N GLN A 168 -43.04 93.40 0.12
CA GLN A 168 -42.51 94.74 0.14
C GLN A 168 -43.40 95.70 -0.68
N SER A 169 -43.78 95.29 -1.89
CA SER A 169 -44.67 96.06 -2.76
C SER A 169 -46.08 96.28 -2.13
N ALA A 170 -46.62 95.22 -1.47
CA ALA A 170 -47.90 95.39 -0.76
C ALA A 170 -47.80 96.35 0.42
N LYS A 171 -46.72 96.26 1.20
CA LYS A 171 -46.43 97.22 2.31
C LYS A 171 -46.23 98.67 1.84
N ASP A 172 -45.50 98.85 0.74
CA ASP A 172 -45.28 100.16 0.19
C ASP A 172 -46.61 100.80 -0.30
N ARG A 173 -47.42 100.01 -1.02
CA ARG A 173 -48.80 100.47 -1.41
C ARG A 173 -49.68 100.69 -0.20
N GLY A 174 -49.61 99.88 0.83
CA GLY A 174 -50.37 100.04 2.09
C GLY A 174 -49.96 101.33 2.85
N ARG A 175 -48.67 101.65 2.88
CA ARG A 175 -48.15 102.92 3.48
C ARG A 175 -48.71 104.15 2.72
N HIS A 176 -48.68 104.10 1.38
CA HIS A 176 -49.19 105.19 0.54
C HIS A 176 -50.71 105.36 0.75
N THR A 177 -51.48 104.21 0.72
CA THR A 177 -52.93 104.25 0.98
C THR A 177 -53.26 104.80 2.37
N ARG A 178 -52.49 104.43 3.40
CA ARG A 178 -52.70 104.93 4.79
C ARG A 178 -52.45 106.45 4.86
N ALA A 179 -51.44 106.98 4.17
CA ALA A 179 -51.17 108.37 4.10
C ALA A 179 -52.31 109.15 3.36
N MET A 180 -52.89 108.58 2.31
CA MET A 180 -54.05 109.12 1.62
C MET A 180 -55.35 109.11 2.44
N ALA A 181 -55.58 107.94 3.21
CA ALA A 181 -56.70 107.88 4.12
C ALA A 181 -56.67 108.90 5.24
N SER A 182 -55.48 109.16 5.81
CA SER A 182 -55.30 110.24 6.82
C SER A 182 -55.55 111.62 6.28
N SER A 183 -55.49 111.76 4.96
CA SER A 183 -55.83 113.05 4.26
C SER A 183 -57.26 113.12 3.75
N GLY A 184 -58.10 112.08 4.02
CA GLY A 184 -59.52 112.04 3.68
C GLY A 184 -59.82 111.67 2.23
N TYR A 185 -58.84 111.19 1.44
CA TYR A 185 -59.02 110.82 0.02
C TYR A 185 -59.45 109.40 -0.27
N ILE A 186 -59.43 108.46 0.75
CA ILE A 186 -59.71 107.05 0.59
C ILE A 186 -60.64 106.57 1.71
N SER A 187 -61.53 105.58 1.40
CA SER A 187 -62.49 105.01 2.34
C SER A 187 -61.81 104.00 3.30
N GLU A 188 -62.42 103.77 4.46
CA GLU A 188 -61.96 102.83 5.46
C GLU A 188 -61.96 101.38 4.94
N LEU A 189 -62.94 101.01 4.12
CA LEU A 189 -63.02 99.74 3.46
C LEU A 189 -61.80 99.49 2.53
N GLU A 190 -61.39 100.47 1.79
CA GLU A 190 -60.23 100.35 0.90
C GLU A 190 -58.92 100.19 1.71
N LEU A 191 -58.82 100.79 2.89
CA LEU A 191 -57.70 100.59 3.80
C LEU A 191 -57.69 99.15 4.34
N GLU A 192 -58.86 98.56 4.72
CA GLU A 192 -58.96 97.17 5.12
C GLU A 192 -58.62 96.21 4.01
N GLU A 193 -59.06 96.43 2.78
CA GLU A 193 -58.65 95.64 1.62
C GLU A 193 -57.13 95.61 1.42
N ARG A 194 -56.47 96.78 1.61
CA ARG A 194 -55.00 96.82 1.52
C ARG A 194 -54.30 96.09 2.69
N GLN A 195 -54.86 96.19 3.88
CA GLN A 195 -54.35 95.39 5.04
C GLN A 195 -54.49 93.91 4.81
N PHE A 196 -55.65 93.46 4.28
CA PHE A 196 -55.83 92.03 3.92
C PHE A 196 -54.86 91.57 2.81
N ALA A 197 -54.63 92.45 1.77
CA ALA A 197 -53.64 92.12 0.74
C ALA A 197 -52.20 92.06 1.28
N ILE A 198 -51.84 92.83 2.32
CA ILE A 198 -50.55 92.66 3.00
C ILE A 198 -50.49 91.30 3.75
N GLN A 199 -51.52 90.96 4.53
CA GLN A 199 -51.59 89.67 5.26
C GLN A 199 -51.51 88.54 4.30
N GLN A 200 -52.22 88.59 3.16
CA GLN A 200 -52.18 87.51 2.14
C GLN A 200 -50.77 87.37 1.55
N ALA A 201 -50.09 88.46 1.28
CA ALA A 201 -48.73 88.40 0.78
C ALA A 201 -47.72 87.90 1.82
N GLU A 202 -47.90 88.25 3.11
CA GLU A 202 -47.07 87.71 4.23
C GLU A 202 -47.29 86.22 4.44
N LEU A 203 -48.53 85.72 4.43
CA LEU A 203 -48.85 84.28 4.52
C LEU A 203 -48.26 83.56 3.33
N ASN A 204 -48.31 84.09 2.11
CA ASN A 204 -47.69 83.44 0.96
C ASN A 204 -46.16 83.39 1.10
N LEU A 205 -45.50 84.46 1.60
CA LEU A 205 -44.06 84.44 1.90
C LEU A 205 -43.72 83.37 2.95
N GLN A 206 -44.51 83.32 4.02
CA GLN A 206 -44.33 82.32 5.07
C GLN A 206 -44.47 80.86 4.49
N LEU A 207 -45.51 80.63 3.66
CA LEU A 207 -45.68 79.35 2.98
C LEU A 207 -44.46 78.98 2.14
N LYS A 208 -43.97 79.94 1.27
CA LYS A 208 -42.80 79.65 0.42
C LYS A 208 -41.53 79.43 1.22
N THR A 209 -41.35 80.20 2.30
CA THR A 209 -40.19 80.00 3.20
C THR A 209 -40.24 78.64 3.89
N THR A 210 -41.42 78.26 4.38
CA THR A 210 -41.63 76.95 4.98
C THR A 210 -41.40 75.82 3.97
N GLN A 211 -41.87 75.91 2.73
CA GLN A 211 -41.62 74.95 1.66
C GLN A 211 -40.10 74.79 1.39
N LEU A 212 -39.34 75.91 1.33
CA LEU A 212 -37.88 75.88 1.15
C LEU A 212 -37.20 75.22 2.35
N ASP A 213 -37.64 75.50 3.56
CA ASP A 213 -37.10 74.90 4.77
C ASP A 213 -37.40 73.40 4.81
N VAL A 214 -38.59 72.97 4.48
CA VAL A 214 -38.95 71.52 4.36
C VAL A 214 -38.09 70.87 3.30
N LEU A 215 -37.88 71.41 2.15
CA LEU A 215 -37.02 70.90 1.09
C LEU A 215 -35.59 70.71 1.60
N LYS A 216 -34.98 71.74 2.24
CA LYS A 216 -33.58 71.66 2.69
C LYS A 216 -33.35 70.75 3.87
N ASN A 217 -34.26 70.74 4.83
CA ASN A 217 -34.02 70.09 6.11
C ASN A 217 -34.62 68.65 6.19
N TYR A 218 -35.65 68.35 5.38
CA TYR A 218 -36.39 67.11 5.44
C TYR A 218 -36.37 66.31 4.13
N THR A 219 -36.92 66.87 3.06
CA THR A 219 -37.09 66.20 1.77
C THR A 219 -35.74 65.74 1.16
N TYR A 220 -34.76 66.62 1.19
CA TYR A 220 -33.39 66.31 0.74
C TYR A 220 -32.77 65.15 1.49
N LYS A 221 -32.84 65.19 2.82
CA LYS A 221 -32.24 64.13 3.66
C LYS A 221 -32.95 62.78 3.45
N GLU A 222 -34.27 62.81 3.37
CA GLU A 222 -35.07 61.61 3.12
C GLU A 222 -34.71 60.96 1.78
N GLN A 223 -34.75 61.74 0.69
CA GLN A 223 -34.45 61.25 -0.65
C GLN A 223 -32.99 60.79 -0.80
N LEU A 224 -32.06 61.58 -0.24
CA LEU A 224 -30.66 61.20 -0.26
C LEU A 224 -30.40 59.92 0.53
N GLN A 225 -31.05 59.75 1.69
CA GLN A 225 -30.93 58.53 2.51
C GLN A 225 -31.53 57.34 1.78
N THR A 226 -32.67 57.48 1.11
CA THR A 226 -33.30 56.43 0.30
C THR A 226 -32.39 56.00 -0.84
N LEU A 227 -31.84 56.93 -1.63
CA LEU A 227 -30.92 56.63 -2.74
C LEU A 227 -29.60 55.99 -2.25
N LYS A 228 -29.06 56.46 -1.12
CA LYS A 228 -27.87 55.84 -0.50
C LYS A 228 -28.17 54.42 0.03
N GLY A 229 -29.36 54.22 0.60
CA GLY A 229 -29.80 52.88 1.02
C GLY A 229 -29.93 51.92 -0.15
N GLU A 230 -30.53 52.37 -1.26
CA GLU A 230 -30.61 51.59 -2.50
C GLU A 230 -29.22 51.26 -3.05
N PHE A 231 -28.32 52.26 -3.13
CA PHE A 231 -26.94 52.04 -3.56
C PHE A 231 -26.20 51.02 -2.68
N ALA A 232 -26.35 51.10 -1.36
CA ALA A 232 -25.77 50.11 -0.43
C ALA A 232 -26.33 48.70 -0.64
N SER A 233 -27.65 48.58 -0.83
CA SER A 233 -28.33 47.31 -1.10
C SER A 233 -27.86 46.64 -2.39
N VAL A 234 -27.82 47.42 -3.49
CA VAL A 234 -27.34 46.94 -4.80
C VAL A 234 -25.86 46.56 -4.74
N THR A 235 -25.05 47.35 -3.99
CA THR A 235 -23.63 47.03 -3.78
C THR A 235 -23.46 45.71 -3.01
N ALA A 236 -24.25 45.43 -1.97
CA ALA A 236 -24.24 44.20 -1.23
C ALA A 236 -24.67 43.02 -2.12
N THR A 237 -25.68 43.20 -2.94
CA THR A 237 -26.13 42.16 -3.92
C THR A 237 -25.04 41.87 -4.95
N HIS A 238 -24.36 42.88 -5.45
CA HIS A 238 -23.23 42.70 -6.36
C HIS A 238 -22.10 41.89 -5.71
N LYS A 239 -21.72 42.21 -4.48
CA LYS A 239 -20.72 41.45 -3.72
C LYS A 239 -21.10 39.95 -3.61
N ALA A 240 -22.35 39.69 -3.24
CA ALA A 240 -22.84 38.32 -3.15
C ALA A 240 -22.80 37.58 -4.51
N ASN A 241 -23.17 38.26 -5.60
CA ASN A 241 -23.09 37.67 -6.94
C ASN A 241 -21.65 37.39 -7.39
N VAL A 242 -20.69 38.26 -7.06
CA VAL A 242 -19.27 38.03 -7.33
C VAL A 242 -18.74 36.81 -6.55
N GLU A 243 -19.06 36.71 -5.27
CA GLU A 243 -18.68 35.52 -4.44
C GLU A 243 -19.26 34.26 -5.01
N ARG A 244 -20.53 34.27 -5.45
CA ARG A 244 -21.16 33.12 -6.11
C ARG A 244 -20.47 32.76 -7.42
N ALA A 245 -20.15 33.75 -8.27
CA ALA A 245 -19.44 33.55 -9.53
C ALA A 245 -18.04 32.88 -9.31
N MET A 246 -17.31 33.36 -8.30
CA MET A 246 -16.04 32.78 -7.91
C MET A 246 -16.17 31.32 -7.44
N ALA A 247 -17.19 31.03 -6.65
CA ALA A 247 -17.46 29.68 -6.17
C ALA A 247 -17.83 28.73 -7.32
N ASP A 248 -18.71 29.15 -8.24
CA ASP A 248 -19.12 28.36 -9.39
C ASP A 248 -17.97 28.15 -10.38
N LYS A 249 -17.15 29.17 -10.61
CA LYS A 249 -15.90 29.05 -11.38
C LYS A 249 -14.96 28.01 -10.76
N SER A 250 -14.73 28.07 -9.46
CA SER A 250 -13.88 27.09 -8.76
C SER A 250 -14.44 25.65 -8.86
N ARG A 251 -15.78 25.47 -8.86
CA ARG A 251 -16.42 24.17 -9.08
C ARG A 251 -16.21 23.67 -10.51
N ARG A 252 -16.34 24.55 -11.50
CA ARG A 252 -16.05 24.23 -12.90
C ARG A 252 -14.60 23.82 -13.08
N ASP A 253 -13.65 24.60 -12.56
CA ASP A 253 -12.22 24.36 -12.72
C ASP A 253 -11.83 22.98 -12.12
N ARG A 254 -12.38 22.63 -10.95
CA ARG A 254 -12.19 21.28 -10.37
C ARG A 254 -12.77 20.16 -11.24
N ALA A 255 -13.90 20.38 -11.89
CA ALA A 255 -14.47 19.39 -12.80
C ALA A 255 -13.60 19.23 -14.08
N VAL A 256 -13.03 20.31 -14.59
CA VAL A 256 -12.07 20.27 -15.72
C VAL A 256 -10.80 19.54 -15.32
N ASP A 257 -10.27 19.75 -14.11
CA ASP A 257 -9.11 18.98 -13.61
C ASP A 257 -9.41 17.49 -13.49
N GLU A 258 -10.61 17.13 -13.01
CA GLU A 258 -11.04 15.73 -12.94
C GLU A 258 -11.14 15.09 -14.33
N LEU A 259 -11.61 15.82 -15.32
CA LEU A 259 -11.62 15.34 -16.71
C LEU A 259 -10.23 15.03 -17.25
N GLN A 260 -9.24 15.87 -16.92
CA GLN A 260 -7.84 15.64 -17.30
C GLN A 260 -7.28 14.36 -16.64
N TYR A 261 -7.74 14.01 -15.43
CA TYR A 261 -7.31 12.81 -14.72
C TYR A 261 -7.92 11.51 -15.25
N CYS A 262 -8.89 11.59 -16.18
CA CYS A 262 -9.43 10.40 -16.86
C CYS A 262 -8.42 9.77 -17.82
N VAL A 263 -7.42 10.53 -18.27
CA VAL A 263 -6.29 10.02 -19.07
C VAL A 263 -5.06 10.02 -18.18
N ILE A 264 -4.67 8.84 -17.74
CA ILE A 264 -3.53 8.66 -16.84
C ILE A 264 -2.29 8.42 -17.68
N ARG A 265 -1.27 9.25 -17.47
CA ARG A 265 -0.03 9.24 -18.27
C ARG A 265 1.17 8.83 -17.42
N ALA A 266 2.19 8.28 -18.09
CA ALA A 266 3.44 7.86 -17.48
C ALA A 266 4.20 9.04 -16.85
N PRO A 267 4.53 8.99 -15.55
CA PRO A 267 5.29 10.05 -14.88
C PRO A 267 6.77 10.05 -15.26
N ARG A 268 7.30 8.91 -15.74
CA ARG A 268 8.70 8.72 -16.16
C ARG A 268 8.81 7.64 -17.23
N ASP A 269 9.98 7.51 -17.83
CA ASP A 269 10.31 6.38 -18.69
C ASP A 269 10.45 5.10 -17.86
N GLY A 270 10.05 3.95 -18.40
CA GLY A 270 10.24 2.68 -17.72
C GLY A 270 9.28 1.57 -18.15
N LEU A 271 9.44 0.44 -17.49
CA LEU A 271 8.58 -0.72 -17.60
C LEU A 271 7.30 -0.49 -16.81
N VAL A 272 6.17 -0.93 -17.35
CA VAL A 272 4.87 -0.91 -16.66
C VAL A 272 4.48 -2.34 -16.31
N ILE A 273 4.04 -2.57 -15.07
CA ILE A 273 3.52 -3.87 -14.62
C ILE A 273 2.17 -3.67 -13.93
N HIS A 274 1.29 -4.65 -14.09
CA HIS A 274 0.05 -4.69 -13.33
C HIS A 274 0.35 -5.17 -11.90
N PRO A 275 -0.23 -4.55 -10.86
CA PRO A 275 -0.06 -5.04 -9.50
C PRO A 275 -0.67 -6.44 -9.37
N ASN A 276 0.06 -7.35 -8.71
CA ASN A 276 -0.48 -8.64 -8.32
C ASN A 276 -1.50 -8.41 -7.20
N ALA A 277 -2.77 -8.34 -7.57
CA ALA A 277 -3.83 -8.35 -6.56
C ALA A 277 -3.82 -9.71 -5.84
N ALA A 278 -3.82 -9.69 -4.52
CA ALA A 278 -4.09 -10.91 -3.76
C ALA A 278 -5.44 -11.48 -4.22
N LYS A 279 -5.54 -12.78 -4.35
CA LYS A 279 -6.69 -13.48 -4.98
C LYS A 279 -8.07 -13.15 -4.39
N TRP A 280 -8.15 -12.48 -3.23
CA TRP A 280 -9.39 -12.04 -2.56
C TRP A 280 -9.67 -10.53 -2.68
N GLU A 281 -8.69 -9.73 -3.07
CA GLU A 281 -8.90 -8.33 -3.44
C GLU A 281 -9.16 -8.30 -4.94
N SER A 282 -10.17 -7.62 -5.37
CA SER A 282 -10.61 -7.43 -6.76
C SER A 282 -9.61 -7.92 -7.81
N GLY A 283 -10.05 -8.74 -8.76
CA GLY A 283 -9.20 -9.32 -9.82
C GLY A 283 -8.30 -8.29 -10.52
N PRO A 284 -7.42 -8.72 -11.42
CA PRO A 284 -6.52 -7.81 -12.13
C PRO A 284 -7.33 -6.69 -12.80
N ILE A 285 -6.83 -5.47 -12.72
CA ILE A 285 -7.47 -4.32 -13.36
C ILE A 285 -7.43 -4.54 -14.87
N ALA A 286 -8.61 -4.60 -15.47
CA ALA A 286 -8.82 -4.84 -16.89
C ALA A 286 -9.86 -3.85 -17.44
N GLU A 287 -10.05 -3.83 -18.71
CA GLU A 287 -11.13 -3.07 -19.37
C GLU A 287 -12.49 -3.46 -18.76
N GLY A 288 -13.32 -2.47 -18.49
CA GLY A 288 -14.61 -2.62 -17.81
C GLY A 288 -14.54 -2.69 -16.28
N THR A 289 -13.36 -2.76 -15.68
CA THR A 289 -13.22 -2.75 -14.20
C THR A 289 -13.49 -1.36 -13.64
N ASN A 290 -14.29 -1.29 -12.58
CA ASN A 290 -14.52 -0.05 -11.85
C ASN A 290 -13.35 0.23 -10.89
N VAL A 291 -12.80 1.42 -10.98
CA VAL A 291 -11.70 1.89 -10.14
C VAL A 291 -12.11 3.12 -9.33
N HIS A 292 -11.48 3.31 -8.18
CA HIS A 292 -11.76 4.42 -7.28
C HIS A 292 -10.53 5.29 -7.03
N LYS A 293 -10.75 6.46 -6.44
CA LYS A 293 -9.66 7.40 -6.14
C LYS A 293 -8.61 6.77 -5.22
N ASN A 294 -7.34 7.02 -5.52
CA ASN A 294 -6.14 6.50 -4.86
C ASN A 294 -5.91 4.98 -5.04
N GLN A 295 -6.72 4.28 -5.82
CA GLN A 295 -6.43 2.90 -6.19
C GLN A 295 -5.19 2.85 -7.08
N VAL A 296 -4.26 1.94 -6.75
CA VAL A 296 -3.08 1.67 -7.58
C VAL A 296 -3.52 0.90 -8.80
N LEU A 297 -3.31 1.48 -9.97
CA LEU A 297 -3.69 0.90 -11.26
C LEU A 297 -2.52 0.13 -11.87
N LEU A 298 -1.34 0.71 -11.83
CA LEU A 298 -0.12 0.18 -12.43
C LEU A 298 1.07 0.49 -11.52
N LEU A 299 2.12 -0.30 -11.66
CA LEU A 299 3.41 -0.09 -11.01
C LEU A 299 4.49 0.13 -12.07
N MET A 300 5.38 1.06 -11.82
CA MET A 300 6.57 1.29 -12.63
C MET A 300 7.82 1.03 -11.78
N PRO A 301 8.40 -0.20 -11.88
CA PRO A 301 9.58 -0.57 -11.11
C PRO A 301 10.82 0.21 -11.55
N ASP A 302 11.69 0.51 -10.59
CA ASP A 302 13.03 1.03 -10.87
C ASP A 302 13.97 -0.12 -11.20
N LEU A 303 14.28 -0.28 -12.48
CA LEU A 303 15.15 -1.37 -12.96
C LEU A 303 16.64 -1.18 -12.63
N GLN A 304 17.03 0.00 -12.13
CA GLN A 304 18.42 0.27 -11.72
C GLN A 304 18.68 -0.19 -10.28
N ARG A 305 17.66 -0.24 -9.45
CA ARG A 305 17.74 -0.64 -8.04
C ARG A 305 16.88 -1.88 -7.82
N MET A 306 17.51 -3.03 -8.05
CA MET A 306 16.85 -4.33 -7.88
C MET A 306 17.28 -4.97 -6.57
N GLN A 307 16.38 -5.71 -5.96
CA GLN A 307 16.59 -6.48 -4.74
C GLN A 307 15.94 -7.85 -4.85
N VAL A 308 16.39 -8.78 -4.01
CA VAL A 308 15.71 -10.07 -3.84
C VAL A 308 15.01 -10.09 -2.50
N LYS A 309 13.74 -10.39 -2.53
CA LYS A 309 12.96 -10.65 -1.34
C LYS A 309 12.92 -12.14 -1.06
N VAL A 310 13.45 -12.54 0.08
CA VAL A 310 13.63 -13.92 0.50
C VAL A 310 12.83 -14.17 1.76
N GLY A 311 12.09 -15.26 1.82
CA GLY A 311 11.43 -15.70 3.03
C GLY A 311 12.32 -16.67 3.80
N VAL A 312 13.07 -16.21 4.80
CA VAL A 312 13.95 -17.08 5.63
C VAL A 312 13.13 -17.78 6.71
N HIS A 313 13.34 -19.09 6.86
CA HIS A 313 12.65 -19.90 7.86
C HIS A 313 13.06 -19.49 9.30
N GLU A 314 12.14 -19.56 10.27
CA GLU A 314 12.35 -19.18 11.66
C GLU A 314 13.58 -19.84 12.30
N ALA A 315 13.85 -21.09 11.99
CA ALA A 315 15.02 -21.81 12.51
C ALA A 315 16.36 -21.22 12.07
N ALA A 316 16.41 -20.58 10.89
CA ALA A 316 17.63 -20.02 10.30
C ALA A 316 17.77 -18.51 10.51
N VAL A 317 16.65 -17.77 10.71
CA VAL A 317 16.65 -16.29 10.76
C VAL A 317 17.55 -15.71 11.85
N LYS A 318 17.71 -16.40 13.00
CA LYS A 318 18.58 -15.97 14.10
C LYS A 318 20.06 -15.88 13.70
N ARG A 319 20.46 -16.59 12.64
CA ARG A 319 21.82 -16.64 12.10
C ARG A 319 22.04 -15.62 10.98
N VAL A 320 20.95 -15.11 10.38
CA VAL A 320 21.00 -14.11 9.31
C VAL A 320 21.08 -12.72 9.91
N LYS A 321 22.06 -11.93 9.44
CA LYS A 321 22.31 -10.57 9.91
C LYS A 321 22.54 -9.64 8.74
N ASN A 322 22.24 -8.35 8.93
CA ASN A 322 22.56 -7.33 7.94
C ASN A 322 24.09 -7.29 7.69
N GLY A 323 24.45 -7.05 6.45
CA GLY A 323 25.86 -7.00 6.01
C GLY A 323 26.44 -8.37 5.60
N GLN A 324 25.69 -9.47 5.65
CA GLN A 324 26.17 -10.76 5.21
C GLN A 324 26.20 -10.87 3.68
N HIS A 325 27.25 -11.50 3.16
CA HIS A 325 27.38 -11.82 1.74
C HIS A 325 26.36 -12.86 1.30
N VAL A 326 25.82 -12.66 0.12
CA VAL A 326 24.79 -13.52 -0.46
C VAL A 326 25.15 -13.84 -1.91
N LYS A 327 25.06 -15.12 -2.25
CA LYS A 327 25.12 -15.58 -3.64
C LYS A 327 23.69 -15.80 -4.14
N VAL A 328 23.34 -15.12 -5.24
CA VAL A 328 22.03 -15.19 -5.83
C VAL A 328 22.13 -15.86 -7.20
N ALA A 329 21.63 -17.08 -7.28
CA ALA A 329 21.59 -17.83 -8.53
C ALA A 329 20.23 -17.62 -9.23
N ILE A 330 20.30 -17.08 -10.44
CA ILE A 330 19.17 -16.97 -11.37
C ILE A 330 19.44 -17.84 -12.59
N PRO A 331 18.40 -18.21 -13.39
CA PRO A 331 18.57 -19.20 -14.46
C PRO A 331 19.69 -18.97 -15.47
N GLN A 332 20.17 -17.75 -15.60
CA GLN A 332 21.18 -17.39 -16.62
C GLN A 332 22.50 -16.89 -16.05
N ARG A 333 22.58 -16.55 -14.78
CA ARG A 333 23.78 -15.98 -14.15
C ARG A 333 23.75 -16.06 -12.63
N ASN A 334 24.93 -16.00 -12.03
CA ASN A 334 25.09 -15.82 -10.59
C ASN A 334 25.42 -14.35 -10.30
N LEU A 335 24.81 -13.82 -9.26
CA LEU A 335 25.04 -12.46 -8.77
C LEU A 335 25.48 -12.53 -7.32
N GLU A 336 26.26 -11.55 -6.91
CA GLU A 336 26.61 -11.34 -5.51
C GLU A 336 25.77 -10.19 -4.96
N GLY A 337 25.27 -10.35 -3.76
CA GLY A 337 24.48 -9.36 -3.06
C GLY A 337 24.83 -9.28 -1.59
N GLU A 338 24.14 -8.41 -0.88
CA GLU A 338 24.33 -8.21 0.56
C GLU A 338 22.96 -8.15 1.25
N VAL A 339 22.84 -8.79 2.42
CA VAL A 339 21.64 -8.66 3.27
C VAL A 339 21.56 -7.25 3.79
N THR A 340 20.52 -6.53 3.39
CA THR A 340 20.32 -5.13 3.79
C THR A 340 19.34 -5.01 4.95
N ASP A 341 18.29 -5.84 4.97
CA ASP A 341 17.28 -5.80 6.01
C ASP A 341 16.73 -7.20 6.31
N VAL A 342 16.49 -7.47 7.59
CA VAL A 342 15.85 -8.68 8.08
C VAL A 342 14.63 -8.28 8.91
N ALA A 343 13.44 -8.61 8.43
CA ALA A 343 12.21 -8.26 9.12
C ALA A 343 12.16 -8.84 10.53
N SER A 344 11.86 -8.01 11.51
CA SER A 344 11.69 -8.42 12.92
C SER A 344 10.30 -9.01 13.20
N ILE A 345 9.35 -8.84 12.28
CA ILE A 345 7.96 -9.31 12.40
C ILE A 345 7.67 -10.27 11.26
N THR A 346 7.06 -11.41 11.59
CA THR A 346 6.64 -12.39 10.60
C THR A 346 5.34 -11.98 9.91
N LYS A 347 5.15 -12.43 8.67
CA LYS A 347 3.80 -12.48 8.11
C LYS A 347 3.00 -13.57 8.83
N PRO A 348 1.71 -13.32 9.14
CA PRO A 348 0.88 -14.35 9.75
C PRO A 348 0.88 -15.61 8.89
N ALA A 349 1.20 -16.74 9.51
CA ALA A 349 1.08 -18.04 8.87
C ALA A 349 -0.40 -18.30 8.59
N GLY A 350 -0.75 -18.52 7.31
CA GLY A 350 -2.10 -18.88 6.91
C GLY A 350 -2.18 -20.40 6.62
N TRP A 351 -3.38 -20.98 6.72
CA TRP A 351 -3.61 -22.39 6.40
C TRP A 351 -3.11 -22.78 4.98
N TRP A 352 -3.02 -21.81 4.05
CA TRP A 352 -2.49 -21.97 2.68
C TRP A 352 -0.96 -21.95 2.59
N THR A 353 -0.23 -21.54 3.65
CA THR A 353 1.24 -21.50 3.70
C THR A 353 1.84 -22.70 4.44
N GLY A 354 1.04 -23.71 4.80
CA GLY A 354 1.48 -24.88 5.55
C GLY A 354 1.97 -24.56 6.96
N ASN A 355 1.50 -23.50 7.59
CA ASN A 355 1.88 -23.04 8.93
C ASN A 355 3.38 -22.73 9.13
N GLN A 356 4.15 -22.58 8.05
CA GLN A 356 5.57 -22.21 8.14
C GLN A 356 5.73 -20.72 8.41
N VAL A 357 6.43 -20.41 9.47
CA VAL A 357 6.80 -19.05 9.83
C VAL A 357 8.06 -18.64 9.06
N ARG A 358 7.95 -17.60 8.24
CA ARG A 358 9.05 -17.07 7.46
C ARG A 358 9.23 -15.57 7.71
N TYR A 359 10.48 -15.13 7.74
CA TYR A 359 10.86 -13.72 7.91
C TYR A 359 11.30 -13.15 6.57
N ASP A 360 10.66 -12.05 6.15
CA ASP A 360 11.05 -11.35 4.93
C ASP A 360 12.45 -10.77 5.10
N THR A 361 13.38 -11.20 4.27
CA THR A 361 14.76 -10.70 4.24
C THR A 361 15.00 -10.05 2.90
N ILE A 362 15.57 -8.86 2.90
CA ILE A 362 15.91 -8.10 1.70
C ILE A 362 17.39 -8.22 1.40
N VAL A 363 17.70 -8.64 0.20
CA VAL A 363 19.07 -8.72 -0.34
C VAL A 363 19.20 -7.74 -1.48
N THR A 364 20.05 -6.73 -1.31
CA THR A 364 20.34 -5.75 -2.37
C THR A 364 21.28 -6.34 -3.40
N LEU A 365 20.93 -6.14 -4.67
CA LEU A 365 21.74 -6.55 -5.81
C LEU A 365 22.51 -5.38 -6.40
N PRO A 366 23.69 -5.62 -7.02
CA PRO A 366 24.35 -4.61 -7.82
C PRO A 366 23.47 -4.22 -9.02
N SER A 367 23.65 -3.01 -9.54
CA SER A 367 22.97 -2.55 -10.74
C SER A 367 23.38 -3.38 -11.95
N VAL A 368 22.50 -4.28 -12.38
CA VAL A 368 22.71 -5.18 -13.53
C VAL A 368 21.56 -5.03 -14.50
N THR A 369 21.91 -4.72 -15.75
CA THR A 369 20.91 -4.62 -16.82
C THR A 369 20.31 -5.97 -17.20
N GLY A 370 19.00 -5.99 -17.48
CA GLY A 370 18.27 -7.17 -17.97
C GLY A 370 17.63 -8.02 -16.88
N LEU A 371 17.67 -7.61 -15.61
CA LEU A 371 16.89 -8.26 -14.55
C LEU A 371 15.41 -7.92 -14.75
N ARG A 372 14.55 -8.93 -14.62
CA ARG A 372 13.10 -8.75 -14.70
C ARG A 372 12.48 -8.93 -13.31
N PRO A 373 11.69 -7.97 -12.84
CA PRO A 373 10.89 -8.15 -11.62
C PRO A 373 9.99 -9.40 -11.73
N GLY A 374 9.82 -10.12 -10.63
CA GLY A 374 9.04 -11.37 -10.60
C GLY A 374 9.84 -12.63 -10.93
N THR A 375 11.13 -12.53 -11.30
CA THR A 375 11.98 -13.70 -11.52
C THR A 375 12.32 -14.37 -10.20
N SER A 376 12.17 -15.70 -10.14
CA SER A 376 12.60 -16.49 -8.98
C SER A 376 14.14 -16.61 -8.95
N ALA A 377 14.69 -16.57 -7.77
CA ALA A 377 16.13 -16.72 -7.53
C ALA A 377 16.40 -17.65 -6.37
N ASN A 378 17.44 -18.50 -6.49
CA ASN A 378 17.94 -19.25 -5.36
C ASN A 378 18.99 -18.38 -4.64
N VAL A 379 18.84 -18.25 -3.34
CA VAL A 379 19.63 -17.36 -2.50
C VAL A 379 20.38 -18.14 -1.47
N GLU A 380 21.72 -18.05 -1.51
CA GLU A 380 22.62 -18.65 -0.54
C GLU A 380 23.20 -17.56 0.34
N ILE A 381 22.71 -17.45 1.56
CA ILE A 381 23.16 -16.46 2.53
C ILE A 381 24.34 -17.06 3.31
N VAL A 382 25.52 -16.46 3.26
CA VAL A 382 26.68 -16.90 4.02
C VAL A 382 26.54 -16.41 5.45
N VAL A 383 26.24 -17.35 6.36
CA VAL A 383 26.00 -17.03 7.78
C VAL A 383 27.25 -17.15 8.65
N ALA A 384 28.21 -18.00 8.25
CA ALA A 384 29.49 -18.13 8.92
C ALA A 384 30.56 -18.71 7.98
N GLU A 385 31.81 -18.25 8.14
CA GLU A 385 33.00 -18.78 7.49
C GLU A 385 34.00 -19.19 8.56
N TYR A 386 34.45 -20.45 8.49
CA TYR A 386 35.44 -21.02 9.37
C TYR A 386 36.67 -21.43 8.55
N LYS A 387 37.86 -20.99 8.96
CA LYS A 387 39.13 -21.33 8.31
C LYS A 387 39.89 -22.35 9.13
N ASP A 388 40.52 -23.32 8.46
CA ASP A 388 41.39 -24.35 9.06
C ASP A 388 40.78 -25.09 10.23
N VAL A 389 39.53 -25.56 10.08
CA VAL A 389 38.81 -26.35 11.10
C VAL A 389 38.78 -27.84 10.75
N LEU A 390 38.68 -28.70 11.78
CA LEU A 390 38.54 -30.15 11.56
C LEU A 390 37.13 -30.46 11.06
N LEU A 391 37.08 -31.14 9.91
CA LEU A 391 35.86 -31.46 9.19
C LEU A 391 35.61 -32.98 9.12
N ILE A 392 34.41 -33.38 9.38
CA ILE A 392 33.92 -34.74 9.07
C ILE A 392 32.62 -34.65 8.27
N PRO A 393 32.35 -35.61 7.39
CA PRO A 393 31.09 -35.70 6.70
C PRO A 393 29.92 -35.92 7.70
N VAL A 394 28.79 -35.22 7.44
CA VAL A 394 27.56 -35.37 8.26
C VAL A 394 27.15 -36.87 8.36
N ALA A 395 27.34 -37.63 7.29
CA ALA A 395 27.04 -39.06 7.23
C ALA A 395 27.87 -39.95 8.19
N ALA A 396 28.95 -39.43 8.78
CA ALA A 396 29.76 -40.16 9.76
C ALA A 396 29.32 -39.94 11.22
N ILE A 397 28.32 -39.06 11.44
CA ILE A 397 27.84 -38.66 12.78
C ILE A 397 26.56 -39.44 13.11
N VAL A 398 26.50 -39.97 14.31
CA VAL A 398 25.30 -40.56 14.90
C VAL A 398 24.94 -39.80 16.16
N GLU A 399 23.70 -39.38 16.26
CA GLU A 399 23.16 -38.75 17.46
C GLU A 399 22.36 -39.81 18.25
N ARG A 400 22.67 -39.93 19.51
CA ARG A 400 21.94 -40.82 20.45
C ARG A 400 21.85 -40.17 21.82
N GLU A 401 20.65 -40.07 22.35
CA GLU A 401 20.39 -39.43 23.68
C GLU A 401 20.96 -38.02 23.82
N GLY A 402 20.94 -37.22 22.72
CA GLY A 402 21.47 -35.86 22.70
C GLY A 402 23.01 -35.77 22.72
N LYS A 403 23.72 -36.90 22.52
CA LYS A 403 25.18 -36.96 22.38
C LYS A 403 25.54 -37.42 20.97
N HIS A 404 26.61 -36.83 20.44
CA HIS A 404 27.11 -37.13 19.08
C HIS A 404 28.31 -38.07 19.16
N PHE A 405 28.32 -39.07 18.28
CA PHE A 405 29.38 -40.06 18.19
C PHE A 405 29.79 -40.24 16.73
N CYS A 406 31.02 -40.65 16.53
CA CYS A 406 31.50 -41.22 15.26
C CYS A 406 32.23 -42.51 15.52
N TRP A 407 32.45 -43.31 14.49
CA TRP A 407 33.25 -44.53 14.55
C TRP A 407 34.60 -44.28 13.83
N ILE A 408 35.68 -44.44 14.56
CA ILE A 408 37.04 -44.32 14.03
C ILE A 408 37.52 -45.72 13.68
N GLN A 409 38.02 -45.91 12.45
CA GLN A 409 38.65 -47.13 12.00
C GLN A 409 40.02 -47.24 12.63
N THR A 410 40.29 -48.27 13.48
CA THR A 410 41.60 -48.58 14.05
C THR A 410 42.09 -49.91 13.52
N PRO A 411 43.38 -50.25 13.62
CA PRO A 411 43.89 -51.59 13.25
C PRO A 411 43.22 -52.72 13.97
N ALA A 412 42.59 -52.48 15.12
CA ALA A 412 41.83 -53.45 15.93
C ALA A 412 40.33 -53.49 15.59
N GLY A 413 39.84 -52.66 14.64
CA GLY A 413 38.45 -52.55 14.24
C GLY A 413 37.86 -51.17 14.49
N ALA A 414 36.55 -51.00 14.22
CA ALA A 414 35.83 -49.75 14.40
C ALA A 414 35.58 -49.47 15.90
N LYS A 415 36.05 -48.27 16.37
CA LYS A 415 35.89 -47.84 17.76
C LYS A 415 34.94 -46.67 17.81
N ARG A 416 33.93 -46.74 18.66
CA ARG A 416 32.99 -45.64 18.93
C ARG A 416 33.68 -44.56 19.72
N GLN A 417 33.65 -43.30 19.22
CA GLN A 417 34.29 -42.16 19.83
C GLN A 417 33.24 -41.02 20.05
N PRO A 418 33.06 -40.52 21.28
CA PRO A 418 32.21 -39.38 21.52
C PRO A 418 32.87 -38.10 20.95
N ILE A 419 32.07 -37.27 20.30
CA ILE A 419 32.55 -36.02 19.66
C ILE A 419 31.72 -34.84 20.10
N LYS A 420 32.33 -33.66 20.15
CA LYS A 420 31.63 -32.39 20.26
C LYS A 420 31.64 -31.71 18.91
N ILE A 421 30.45 -31.56 18.34
CA ILE A 421 30.27 -30.91 17.05
C ILE A 421 30.12 -29.38 17.18
N GLY A 422 30.42 -28.70 16.12
CA GLY A 422 30.18 -27.27 15.94
C GLY A 422 29.13 -27.01 14.88
N ASP A 423 29.32 -25.96 14.10
CA ASP A 423 28.46 -25.64 12.96
C ASP A 423 28.63 -26.65 11.85
N SER A 424 27.58 -26.82 11.07
CA SER A 424 27.47 -27.79 9.99
C SER A 424 26.90 -27.13 8.74
N ASN A 425 27.31 -27.59 7.59
CA ASN A 425 26.58 -27.41 6.34
C ASN A 425 25.97 -28.77 5.90
N ASP A 426 25.42 -28.82 4.70
CA ASP A 426 24.74 -30.04 4.19
C ASP A 426 25.68 -31.26 3.99
N ILE A 427 27.02 -31.07 3.98
CA ILE A 427 28.01 -32.05 3.64
C ILE A 427 28.96 -32.35 4.81
N PHE A 428 29.46 -31.31 5.47
CA PHE A 428 30.46 -31.40 6.52
C PHE A 428 30.04 -30.73 7.82
N THR A 429 30.53 -31.26 8.93
CA THR A 429 30.35 -30.74 10.29
C THR A 429 31.72 -30.44 10.91
N ILE A 430 31.84 -29.32 11.61
CA ILE A 430 33.02 -28.99 12.40
C ILE A 430 33.07 -29.84 13.64
N VAL A 431 34.22 -30.46 13.91
CA VAL A 431 34.46 -31.16 15.19
C VAL A 431 35.38 -30.32 16.06
N LYS A 432 34.85 -29.95 17.24
CA LYS A 432 35.59 -29.15 18.25
C LYS A 432 36.45 -30.02 19.15
N GLN A 433 36.03 -31.24 19.47
CA GLN A 433 36.73 -32.16 20.36
C GLN A 433 36.36 -33.63 20.02
N GLY A 434 37.28 -34.55 20.21
CA GLY A 434 37.03 -36.00 20.17
C GLY A 434 37.72 -36.75 19.05
N ILE A 435 38.25 -36.09 18.03
CA ILE A 435 39.05 -36.68 16.91
C ILE A 435 40.22 -35.81 16.54
N GLU A 436 41.21 -36.40 15.90
CA GLU A 436 42.43 -35.77 15.45
C GLU A 436 42.56 -35.74 13.91
N GLN A 437 43.36 -34.86 13.39
CA GLN A 437 43.63 -34.84 11.96
C GLN A 437 44.35 -36.11 11.52
N GLY A 438 43.77 -36.79 10.50
CA GLY A 438 44.30 -38.02 9.96
C GLY A 438 43.57 -39.25 10.40
N ASP A 439 42.67 -39.15 11.40
CA ASP A 439 41.77 -40.24 11.78
C ASP A 439 40.87 -40.67 10.61
N GLU A 440 40.55 -41.94 10.49
CA GLU A 440 39.63 -42.45 9.49
C GLU A 440 38.27 -42.71 10.13
N VAL A 441 37.24 -41.94 9.73
CA VAL A 441 35.87 -42.10 10.23
C VAL A 441 35.00 -42.88 9.24
N LEU A 442 34.11 -43.73 9.77
CA LEU A 442 33.19 -44.52 8.97
C LEU A 442 32.00 -43.66 8.50
N LEU A 443 31.68 -43.77 7.20
CA LEU A 443 30.54 -42.99 6.60
C LEU A 443 29.18 -43.69 6.77
N ASN A 444 29.19 -45.00 7.15
CA ASN A 444 27.93 -45.75 7.39
C ASN A 444 28.00 -46.46 8.75
N PRO A 445 27.90 -45.72 9.85
CA PRO A 445 27.99 -46.30 11.21
C PRO A 445 26.85 -47.23 11.56
N ALA A 446 25.69 -47.12 10.92
CA ALA A 446 24.54 -48.01 11.16
C ALA A 446 24.83 -49.49 10.83
N ALA A 447 25.78 -49.77 9.92
CA ALA A 447 26.22 -51.13 9.60
C ALA A 447 27.08 -51.78 10.70
N HIS A 448 27.58 -51.03 11.65
CA HIS A 448 28.42 -51.46 12.77
C HIS A 448 27.72 -51.34 14.13
N GLU A 449 26.47 -50.93 14.17
CA GLU A 449 25.63 -51.09 15.35
C GLU A 449 25.11 -52.51 15.38
N ALA A 450 25.68 -53.37 16.25
CA ALA A 450 25.08 -54.65 16.56
C ALA A 450 23.66 -54.42 17.08
N PRO A 451 22.68 -55.23 16.67
CA PRO A 451 21.34 -55.15 17.26
C PRO A 451 21.48 -55.43 18.76
N ILE A 452 21.15 -54.45 19.57
CA ILE A 452 21.02 -54.64 21.03
C ILE A 452 19.90 -55.62 21.21
N ALA A 453 20.24 -56.85 21.70
CA ALA A 453 19.25 -57.79 22.19
C ALA A 453 18.43 -57.09 23.26
N ASP A 454 17.17 -57.03 23.03
CA ASP A 454 16.16 -56.52 23.97
C ASP A 454 16.04 -57.54 25.11
N GLU A 455 16.93 -57.44 26.13
CA GLU A 455 16.77 -58.13 27.39
C GLU A 455 15.88 -57.28 28.31
N GLY A 456 14.64 -57.69 28.37
CA GLY A 456 13.81 -57.26 29.50
C GLY A 456 12.42 -56.76 29.17
N ASN A 457 11.52 -57.62 28.83
CA ASN A 457 10.23 -57.70 29.48
C ASN A 457 9.40 -58.91 29.02
N LEU A 458 9.66 -60.06 29.64
CA LEU A 458 8.72 -61.19 29.77
C LEU A 458 8.30 -61.24 31.25
N GLN A 459 7.21 -60.63 31.57
CA GLN A 459 6.32 -60.92 32.71
C GLN A 459 5.19 -59.91 32.75
N ASN A 460 4.07 -60.22 32.31
CA ASN A 460 2.84 -60.70 32.92
C ASN A 460 1.66 -60.45 31.97
N GLU A 461 1.29 -61.54 31.32
CA GLU A 461 -0.11 -61.82 31.06
C GLU A 461 -0.72 -62.21 32.39
N THR A 462 -1.84 -61.73 32.70
CA THR A 462 -3.10 -62.43 33.06
C THR A 462 -4.06 -61.47 33.73
N ASP A 463 -5.27 -61.71 33.35
CA ASP A 463 -6.55 -61.36 33.98
C ASP A 463 -7.26 -60.03 33.54
N ALA A 464 -8.14 -60.34 32.66
CA ALA A 464 -9.61 -60.49 32.85
C ALA A 464 -10.42 -59.18 32.79
N ASP A 465 -11.11 -59.06 31.71
CA ASP A 465 -12.58 -59.04 31.59
C ASP A 465 -13.35 -58.16 32.58
N GLU A 466 -14.02 -57.18 32.10
CA GLU A 466 -15.43 -56.90 32.29
C GLU A 466 -15.83 -55.48 31.83
N ASN A 467 -16.52 -55.47 30.73
CA ASN A 467 -17.85 -54.85 30.53
C ASN A 467 -18.20 -53.51 31.22
N LYS A 468 -18.43 -52.48 30.40
CA LYS A 468 -19.71 -51.75 30.38
C LYS A 468 -19.79 -50.70 29.27
N GLU A 469 -20.71 -51.00 28.37
CA GLU A 469 -21.44 -49.99 27.57
C GLU A 469 -21.96 -48.85 28.42
N VAL A 470 -21.85 -47.65 27.91
CA VAL A 470 -22.94 -46.67 27.92
C VAL A 470 -22.78 -45.73 26.72
N GLN A 471 -23.82 -45.69 25.94
CA GLN A 471 -24.06 -44.83 24.77
C GLN A 471 -24.39 -43.38 25.12
N PRO A 472 -24.53 -42.50 24.11
CA PRO A 472 -24.33 -41.07 24.19
C PRO A 472 -25.62 -40.25 24.36
N GLN A 473 -25.50 -39.00 24.78
CA GLN A 473 -26.53 -37.99 24.53
C GLN A 473 -25.89 -36.65 24.21
N ASN A 474 -26.26 -36.20 23.05
CA ASN A 474 -26.31 -34.77 22.65
C ASN A 474 -27.37 -34.00 23.49
N PRO A 475 -27.38 -32.67 23.54
CA PRO A 475 -27.62 -31.84 22.38
C PRO A 475 -26.49 -30.85 22.03
#